data_c2e05db6d0a663df8b13499c81e68122
#
_entry.id   c2e05db6d0a663df8b13499c81e68122
#
_cell.length_a   1.000
_cell.length_b   1.000
_cell.length_c   1.000
_cell.angle_alpha   90.00
_cell.angle_beta   90.00
_cell.angle_gamma   90.00
#
_symmetry.space_group_name_H-M   'P 1'
#
loop_
_entity.id
_entity.type
_entity.pdbx_description
1 polymer ?
#
loop_
_entity_poly.entity_id
_entity_poly.type
_entity_poly.pdbx_seq_one_letter_code
_entity_poly.pdbx_strand_id
1 'polypeptide(L)'
;MKNEIEIGINAPFDLDHFNENKSDDVIKSLKKIKSITCLYKSDLNNKDKFDIVLLDSKLEKNTVNKNNQNDELIYEIKVNNNEFKVLTGKYIGNLIVDGIAIRINSGYGKFFEKRLLDYSNGLYFDNSLKFNNDDKNDELSILIQYLFLTSLKRANVMGFPKEYKTTSETNFYIKGQIDLNQYIKNYKNNYKGINYKHRTREYNKDILNTIYKAFSLCNKKYITSSFKDLNQSFCDIKDELNKNYFNNLTIEKAKKSTVLNNQMYSPYKRVLSYAEMLILHKGFLPTPEQDKKIARGWLIDIADLWELYLYQLIKIHFLDWEVFYQEEIPIYPSLFFGRKFMPDIIMKKNNDIVIIDAKFKKMDFNTNGNDVDRADLQQSHTYFAYYYSNGFNVKFTTLIYPTKNNPNQSKKMIDNVFSSNINSKFGISYLVVGNDNNEQIKNEEDFINRLKKEIYD
;
A
#
# COMPACT_ATOMS: atom_id res chain seq x y z
N MET A 1 2.48 5.30 26.46
CA MET A 1 3.88 5.40 26.05
C MET A 1 4.27 6.86 26.05
N LYS A 2 5.25 7.29 26.88
CA LYS A 2 5.53 8.71 27.14
C LYS A 2 6.46 9.41 26.15
N ASN A 3 6.93 8.75 25.08
CA ASN A 3 7.95 9.29 24.17
C ASN A 3 7.61 8.95 22.71
N GLU A 4 6.51 9.45 22.19
CA GLU A 4 6.19 9.37 20.77
C GLU A 4 6.57 10.69 20.09
N ILE A 5 7.37 10.61 19.03
CA ILE A 5 7.86 11.75 18.25
C ILE A 5 7.11 11.74 16.91
N GLU A 6 6.39 12.80 16.59
CA GLU A 6 5.74 12.97 15.31
C GLU A 6 6.59 13.85 14.37
N ILE A 7 6.85 13.36 13.16
CA ILE A 7 7.65 14.04 12.13
C ILE A 7 6.88 13.99 10.83
N GLY A 8 6.81 15.08 10.07
CA GLY A 8 6.20 15.08 8.73
C GLY A 8 7.17 14.60 7.64
N ILE A 9 6.66 14.24 6.47
CA ILE A 9 7.45 13.87 5.31
C ILE A 9 7.95 15.08 4.51
N ASN A 10 9.00 14.87 3.70
CA ASN A 10 9.53 15.80 2.69
C ASN A 10 9.86 17.19 3.19
N ALA A 11 10.19 17.36 4.47
CA ALA A 11 10.61 18.64 5.00
C ALA A 11 11.83 18.48 5.89
N PRO A 12 12.81 19.37 5.80
CA PRO A 12 13.76 19.53 6.88
C PRO A 12 13.01 20.11 8.08
N PHE A 13 12.95 19.37 9.18
CA PHE A 13 12.45 19.88 10.43
C PHE A 13 13.60 20.53 11.18
N ASP A 14 13.61 21.85 11.21
CA ASP A 14 14.44 22.62 12.10
C ASP A 14 13.76 22.73 13.48
N LEU A 15 14.54 23.00 14.52
CA LEU A 15 14.07 23.11 15.90
C LEU A 15 12.92 24.11 16.08
N ASP A 16 12.85 25.12 15.23
CA ASP A 16 11.85 26.19 15.25
C ASP A 16 10.42 25.71 14.91
N HIS A 17 10.28 24.49 14.36
CA HIS A 17 8.97 23.88 14.07
C HIS A 17 8.34 23.14 15.25
N PHE A 18 9.09 22.97 16.35
CA PHE A 18 8.57 22.39 17.58
C PHE A 18 8.23 23.52 18.55
N ASN A 19 6.97 23.59 19.02
CA ASN A 19 6.58 24.53 20.06
C ASN A 19 7.56 24.46 21.26
N GLU A 20 8.06 25.58 21.75
CA GLU A 20 9.18 25.74 22.71
C GLU A 20 9.15 24.77 23.92
N ASN A 21 7.98 24.38 24.41
CA ASN A 21 7.84 23.48 25.57
C ASN A 21 7.89 21.96 25.22
N LYS A 22 7.80 21.56 23.95
CA LYS A 22 7.93 20.18 23.50
C LYS A 22 9.28 19.88 22.84
N SER A 23 10.00 20.91 22.41
CA SER A 23 11.25 20.76 21.67
C SER A 23 12.33 20.04 22.46
N ASP A 24 12.52 20.38 23.74
CA ASP A 24 13.59 19.82 24.57
C ASP A 24 13.42 18.33 24.84
N ASP A 25 12.20 17.87 25.08
CA ASP A 25 11.92 16.46 25.33
C ASP A 25 12.03 15.62 24.04
N VAL A 26 11.60 16.16 22.90
CA VAL A 26 11.76 15.54 21.58
C VAL A 26 13.23 15.43 21.23
N ILE A 27 14.01 16.51 21.40
CA ILE A 27 15.46 16.51 21.15
C ILE A 27 16.19 15.55 22.06
N LYS A 28 15.88 15.54 23.36
CA LYS A 28 16.46 14.58 24.31
C LYS A 28 16.14 13.14 23.92
N SER A 29 14.94 12.89 23.41
CA SER A 29 14.53 11.58 22.96
C SER A 29 15.24 11.19 21.68
N LEU A 30 15.34 12.07 20.68
CA LEU A 30 16.05 11.82 19.43
C LEU A 30 17.56 11.64 19.63
N LYS A 31 18.19 12.37 20.58
CA LYS A 31 19.59 12.19 20.97
C LYS A 31 19.88 10.82 21.61
N LYS A 32 18.86 10.10 22.07
CA LYS A 32 19.00 8.73 22.58
C LYS A 32 19.08 7.69 21.46
N ILE A 33 18.64 8.03 20.23
CA ILE A 33 18.79 7.18 19.06
C ILE A 33 20.27 7.20 18.65
N LYS A 34 20.97 6.12 18.95
CA LYS A 34 22.41 5.99 18.67
C LYS A 34 22.71 4.92 17.63
N SER A 35 21.81 3.94 17.51
CA SER A 35 22.05 2.77 16.67
C SER A 35 21.88 3.06 15.18
N ILE A 36 20.91 3.94 14.84
CA ILE A 36 20.60 4.27 13.44
C ILE A 36 20.19 5.75 13.34
N THR A 37 21.14 6.56 12.93
CA THR A 37 20.90 7.98 12.63
C THR A 37 20.40 8.20 11.20
N CYS A 38 20.55 7.21 10.32
CA CYS A 38 20.11 7.23 8.94
C CYS A 38 19.56 5.85 8.55
N LEU A 39 18.39 5.82 7.94
CA LEU A 39 17.71 4.61 7.48
C LEU A 39 17.29 4.78 6.03
N TYR A 40 17.73 3.83 5.19
CA TYR A 40 17.36 3.74 3.79
C TYR A 40 16.47 2.51 3.52
N LYS A 41 15.80 2.50 2.37
CA LYS A 41 14.96 1.38 1.93
C LYS A 41 15.77 0.08 1.78
N SER A 42 16.99 0.15 1.30
CA SER A 42 17.89 -1.02 1.16
C SER A 42 18.19 -1.70 2.49
N ASP A 43 18.27 -0.92 3.57
CA ASP A 43 18.54 -1.44 4.92
C ASP A 43 17.44 -2.41 5.38
N LEU A 44 16.21 -2.25 4.91
CA LEU A 44 15.08 -3.11 5.25
C LEU A 44 15.24 -4.56 4.78
N ASN A 45 16.17 -4.81 3.87
CA ASN A 45 16.51 -6.17 3.42
C ASN A 45 17.27 -6.95 4.50
N ASN A 46 17.92 -6.28 5.44
CA ASN A 46 18.64 -6.91 6.54
C ASN A 46 17.67 -7.26 7.68
N LYS A 47 16.99 -8.39 7.53
CA LYS A 47 15.98 -8.86 8.51
C LYS A 47 16.58 -9.27 9.85
N ASP A 48 17.90 -9.42 9.98
CA ASP A 48 18.54 -9.69 11.26
C ASP A 48 18.57 -8.46 12.16
N LYS A 49 18.68 -7.28 11.57
CA LYS A 49 18.72 -6.00 12.28
C LYS A 49 17.37 -5.29 12.32
N PHE A 50 16.57 -5.41 11.26
CA PHE A 50 15.35 -4.65 11.05
C PHE A 50 14.12 -5.57 10.94
N ASP A 51 13.11 -5.26 11.72
CA ASP A 51 11.78 -5.86 11.62
C ASP A 51 10.77 -4.79 11.17
N ILE A 52 11.06 -4.21 10.00
CA ILE A 52 10.25 -3.16 9.40
C ILE A 52 9.55 -3.75 8.19
N VAL A 53 8.23 -3.57 8.14
CA VAL A 53 7.39 -3.99 7.03
C VAL A 53 7.09 -2.80 6.14
N LEU A 54 7.51 -2.89 4.87
CA LEU A 54 7.11 -1.95 3.85
C LEU A 54 5.78 -2.42 3.24
N LEU A 55 4.74 -1.60 3.41
CA LEU A 55 3.44 -1.81 2.79
C LEU A 55 3.52 -1.30 1.36
N ASP A 56 3.51 -2.21 0.40
CA ASP A 56 3.49 -1.86 -1.02
C ASP A 56 2.05 -1.75 -1.51
N SER A 57 1.69 -0.60 -2.07
CA SER A 57 0.40 -0.40 -2.73
C SER A 57 0.33 -1.14 -4.09
N LYS A 58 1.48 -1.49 -4.66
CA LYS A 58 1.65 -2.07 -6.02
C LYS A 58 1.88 -3.58 -5.98
N LEU A 59 0.87 -4.33 -5.59
CA LEU A 59 0.99 -5.78 -5.34
C LEU A 59 1.16 -6.69 -6.54
N GLU A 60 1.13 -6.19 -7.76
CA GLU A 60 1.18 -7.04 -8.95
C GLU A 60 2.51 -7.03 -9.71
N LYS A 61 3.46 -6.18 -9.36
CA LYS A 61 4.76 -6.15 -10.06
C LYS A 61 5.89 -6.59 -9.14
N ASN A 62 6.21 -7.88 -9.15
CA ASN A 62 7.48 -8.45 -8.66
C ASN A 62 8.66 -8.02 -9.53
N THR A 63 8.74 -6.78 -9.93
CA THR A 63 9.94 -6.23 -10.54
C THR A 63 10.68 -5.43 -9.48
N VAL A 64 11.45 -6.14 -8.68
CA VAL A 64 12.61 -5.54 -8.03
C VAL A 64 13.50 -5.01 -9.14
N ASN A 65 13.32 -3.75 -9.49
CA ASN A 65 14.28 -3.05 -10.35
C ASN A 65 15.58 -2.91 -9.53
N LYS A 66 16.46 -3.89 -9.69
CA LYS A 66 17.79 -3.95 -9.05
C LYS A 66 18.74 -2.83 -9.47
N ASN A 67 18.31 -1.86 -10.28
CA ASN A 67 19.19 -0.89 -10.94
C ASN A 67 18.95 0.58 -10.59
N ASN A 68 18.18 0.92 -9.55
CA ASN A 68 18.17 2.30 -9.07
C ASN A 68 19.35 2.50 -8.11
N GLN A 69 20.40 3.17 -8.61
CA GLN A 69 21.62 3.50 -7.87
C GLN A 69 21.41 4.54 -6.76
N ASN A 70 20.23 5.13 -6.63
CA ASN A 70 19.89 6.02 -5.52
C ASN A 70 18.98 5.29 -4.54
N ASP A 71 19.54 4.94 -3.40
CA ASP A 71 18.77 4.37 -2.30
C ASP A 71 17.79 5.40 -1.73
N GLU A 72 16.54 4.97 -1.50
CA GLU A 72 15.49 5.86 -1.04
C GLU A 72 15.59 6.10 0.47
N LEU A 73 15.77 7.35 0.87
CA LEU A 73 15.83 7.75 2.27
C LEU A 73 14.48 7.54 2.95
N ILE A 74 14.50 6.94 4.14
CA ILE A 74 13.36 6.86 5.05
C ILE A 74 13.42 8.00 6.04
N TYR A 75 14.50 8.07 6.81
CA TYR A 75 14.80 9.23 7.66
C TYR A 75 16.31 9.38 7.88
N GLU A 76 16.74 10.60 8.18
CA GLU A 76 18.10 10.93 8.60
C GLU A 76 18.05 11.98 9.74
N ILE A 77 18.77 11.71 10.81
CA ILE A 77 18.93 12.59 11.95
C ILE A 77 20.33 13.19 11.91
N LYS A 78 20.46 14.47 11.66
CA LYS A 78 21.73 15.22 11.66
C LYS A 78 21.84 16.03 12.94
N VAL A 79 22.92 15.84 13.65
CA VAL A 79 23.25 16.63 14.84
C VAL A 79 24.58 17.34 14.57
N ASN A 80 24.53 18.62 14.22
CA ASN A 80 25.72 19.45 14.03
C ASN A 80 25.76 20.49 15.15
N ASN A 81 26.89 20.63 15.82
CA ASN A 81 27.33 21.58 16.85
C ASN A 81 26.30 22.39 17.66
N ASN A 82 25.11 22.63 17.23
CA ASN A 82 23.93 23.20 17.92
C ASN A 82 22.67 23.10 17.07
N GLU A 83 22.77 22.60 15.84
CA GLU A 83 21.64 22.40 14.96
C GLU A 83 21.24 20.93 14.96
N PHE A 84 19.96 20.71 15.19
CA PHE A 84 19.33 19.40 15.10
C PHE A 84 18.39 19.40 13.90
N LYS A 85 18.64 18.53 12.92
CA LYS A 85 17.84 18.46 11.71
C LYS A 85 17.40 17.02 11.45
N VAL A 86 16.12 16.84 11.21
CA VAL A 86 15.57 15.56 10.77
C VAL A 86 15.14 15.70 9.32
N LEU A 87 15.64 14.83 8.46
CA LEU A 87 15.23 14.71 7.08
C LEU A 87 14.39 13.43 6.93
N THR A 88 13.29 13.50 6.21
CA THR A 88 12.43 12.35 5.91
C THR A 88 12.21 12.21 4.42
N GLY A 89 12.06 10.99 3.95
CA GLY A 89 11.68 10.69 2.58
C GLY A 89 10.15 10.67 2.39
N LYS A 90 9.70 9.89 1.43
CA LYS A 90 8.28 9.76 1.02
C LYS A 90 7.48 8.71 1.80
N TYR A 91 8.06 8.10 2.82
CA TYR A 91 7.42 7.03 3.59
C TYR A 91 6.74 7.57 4.82
N ILE A 92 5.47 7.21 5.01
CA ILE A 92 4.74 7.45 6.27
C ILE A 92 4.62 6.16 7.06
N GLY A 93 4.49 6.26 8.37
CA GLY A 93 4.29 5.10 9.23
C GLY A 93 4.82 5.28 10.64
N ASN A 94 4.91 4.17 11.35
CA ASN A 94 5.39 4.13 12.73
C ASN A 94 6.61 3.23 12.84
N LEU A 95 7.65 3.76 13.44
CA LEU A 95 8.90 3.06 13.71
C LEU A 95 9.19 3.10 15.21
N ILE A 96 9.78 2.05 15.72
CA ILE A 96 10.38 2.01 17.06
C ILE A 96 11.87 1.77 16.86
N VAL A 97 12.67 2.75 17.20
CA VAL A 97 14.13 2.73 17.08
C VAL A 97 14.72 2.98 18.46
N ASP A 98 15.59 2.08 18.93
CA ASP A 98 16.18 2.15 20.28
C ASP A 98 15.13 2.37 21.39
N GLY A 99 13.93 1.78 21.25
CA GLY A 99 12.82 1.92 22.19
C GLY A 99 12.04 3.24 22.10
N ILE A 100 12.36 4.11 21.14
CA ILE A 100 11.69 5.39 20.90
C ILE A 100 10.72 5.21 19.74
N ALA A 101 9.45 5.59 19.94
CA ALA A 101 8.45 5.59 18.91
C ALA A 101 8.57 6.86 18.04
N ILE A 102 8.77 6.65 16.73
CA ILE A 102 8.81 7.70 15.70
C ILE A 102 7.62 7.50 14.78
N ARG A 103 6.75 8.51 14.70
CA ARG A 103 5.68 8.55 13.72
C ARG A 103 6.03 9.50 12.60
N ILE A 104 6.09 9.00 11.37
CA ILE A 104 6.25 9.81 10.17
C ILE A 104 4.87 9.98 9.56
N ASN A 105 4.37 11.22 9.48
CA ASN A 105 3.04 11.54 8.96
C ASN A 105 3.11 12.31 7.62
N SER A 106 1.98 12.37 6.91
CA SER A 106 1.88 13.04 5.61
C SER A 106 1.99 14.56 5.65
N GLY A 107 1.87 15.15 6.83
CA GLY A 107 1.71 16.60 6.99
C GLY A 107 0.30 17.12 6.66
N TYR A 108 -0.58 16.29 6.11
CA TYR A 108 -1.97 16.66 5.75
C TYR A 108 -3.02 16.14 6.75
N GLY A 109 -2.59 15.39 7.76
CA GLY A 109 -3.44 14.87 8.82
C GLY A 109 -3.96 13.45 8.57
N LYS A 110 -4.33 12.81 9.68
CA LYS A 110 -4.73 11.39 9.73
C LYS A 110 -5.97 11.08 8.89
N PHE A 111 -6.89 12.04 8.80
CA PHE A 111 -8.10 11.88 7.98
C PHE A 111 -7.75 11.69 6.51
N PHE A 112 -6.85 12.51 5.97
CA PHE A 112 -6.42 12.41 4.59
C PHE A 112 -5.63 11.12 4.31
N GLU A 113 -4.73 10.73 5.23
CA GLU A 113 -4.01 9.45 5.14
C GLU A 113 -4.98 8.27 5.05
N LYS A 114 -6.03 8.27 5.88
CA LYS A 114 -7.10 7.27 5.80
C LYS A 114 -7.83 7.31 4.45
N ARG A 115 -8.17 8.51 3.96
CA ARG A 115 -8.84 8.69 2.67
C ARG A 115 -8.03 8.09 1.51
N LEU A 116 -6.72 8.34 1.48
CA LEU A 116 -5.83 7.74 0.49
C LEU A 116 -5.86 6.21 0.53
N LEU A 117 -5.86 5.63 1.73
CA LEU A 117 -5.91 4.19 1.93
C LEU A 117 -7.26 3.58 1.52
N ASP A 118 -8.37 4.25 1.81
CA ASP A 118 -9.71 3.81 1.42
C ASP A 118 -9.82 3.70 -0.10
N TYR A 119 -9.34 4.71 -0.83
CA TYR A 119 -9.32 4.69 -2.30
C TYR A 119 -8.37 3.62 -2.85
N SER A 120 -7.19 3.43 -2.27
CA SER A 120 -6.23 2.42 -2.71
C SER A 120 -6.79 1.00 -2.64
N ASN A 121 -7.69 0.76 -1.71
CA ASN A 121 -8.40 -0.52 -1.55
C ASN A 121 -9.71 -0.60 -2.33
N GLY A 122 -10.10 0.46 -3.09
CA GLY A 122 -11.35 0.56 -3.84
C GLY A 122 -12.59 0.55 -2.95
N LEU A 123 -12.46 1.05 -1.74
CA LEU A 123 -13.55 1.24 -0.78
C LEU A 123 -14.02 2.67 -0.85
N TYR A 124 -14.87 2.90 -1.81
CA TYR A 124 -15.57 4.18 -1.94
C TYR A 124 -16.76 4.14 -1.00
N PHE A 125 -16.82 5.05 -0.01
CA PHE A 125 -18.05 5.37 0.74
C PHE A 125 -18.52 4.44 1.87
N ASP A 126 -17.68 3.69 2.57
CA ASP A 126 -18.14 3.10 3.82
C ASP A 126 -17.96 4.09 5.00
N ASN A 127 -18.93 5.02 5.12
CA ASN A 127 -19.03 5.94 6.27
C ASN A 127 -19.35 5.22 7.60
N SER A 128 -19.54 3.90 7.59
CA SER A 128 -19.97 3.14 8.77
C SER A 128 -18.84 2.90 9.78
N LEU A 129 -17.59 3.06 9.37
CA LEU A 129 -16.44 2.96 10.26
C LEU A 129 -16.13 4.33 10.89
N LYS A 130 -17.00 4.79 11.78
CA LYS A 130 -16.66 5.89 12.68
C LYS A 130 -15.59 5.40 13.65
N PHE A 131 -14.37 5.85 13.45
CA PHE A 131 -13.31 5.69 14.43
C PHE A 131 -13.63 6.63 15.60
N ASN A 132 -13.98 6.09 16.75
CA ASN A 132 -14.04 6.88 17.96
C ASN A 132 -12.62 7.30 18.32
N ASN A 133 -12.40 8.61 18.46
CA ASN A 133 -11.11 9.24 18.76
C ASN A 133 -10.53 8.91 20.15
N ASP A 134 -11.14 8.00 20.91
CA ASP A 134 -10.81 7.80 22.31
C ASP A 134 -9.64 6.83 22.57
N ASP A 135 -9.23 6.03 21.58
CA ASP A 135 -8.11 5.09 21.73
C ASP A 135 -6.85 5.59 21.01
N LYS A 136 -6.11 6.47 21.67
CA LYS A 136 -4.85 7.06 21.17
C LYS A 136 -3.73 6.06 20.87
N ASN A 137 -3.87 4.81 21.26
CA ASN A 137 -2.77 3.82 21.23
C ASN A 137 -2.86 2.80 20.10
N ASP A 138 -3.86 2.84 19.21
CA ASP A 138 -4.13 1.69 18.34
C ASP A 138 -4.53 2.01 16.89
N GLU A 139 -4.30 3.25 16.43
CA GLU A 139 -4.71 3.67 15.06
C GLU A 139 -4.10 2.79 13.98
N LEU A 140 -2.86 2.34 14.16
CA LEU A 140 -2.20 1.41 13.25
C LEU A 140 -2.83 0.03 13.28
N SER A 141 -3.08 -0.49 14.47
CA SER A 141 -3.72 -1.81 14.62
C SER A 141 -5.08 -1.82 13.94
N ILE A 142 -5.83 -0.73 14.07
CA ILE A 142 -7.12 -0.53 13.41
C ILE A 142 -6.96 -0.51 11.88
N LEU A 143 -5.96 0.23 11.38
CA LEU A 143 -5.67 0.31 9.95
C LEU A 143 -5.29 -1.06 9.37
N ILE A 144 -4.38 -1.78 10.01
CA ILE A 144 -3.96 -3.11 9.54
C ILE A 144 -5.14 -4.09 9.59
N GLN A 145 -5.97 -4.03 10.66
CA GLN A 145 -7.19 -4.85 10.75
C GLN A 145 -8.13 -4.56 9.57
N TYR A 146 -8.33 -3.29 9.26
CA TYR A 146 -9.16 -2.86 8.15
C TYR A 146 -8.61 -3.33 6.79
N LEU A 147 -7.32 -3.14 6.53
CA LEU A 147 -6.65 -3.62 5.32
C LEU A 147 -6.73 -5.13 5.18
N PHE A 148 -6.54 -5.85 6.29
CA PHE A 148 -6.68 -7.31 6.34
C PHE A 148 -8.10 -7.76 5.99
N LEU A 149 -9.11 -7.23 6.70
CA LEU A 149 -10.51 -7.63 6.52
C LEU A 149 -11.02 -7.30 5.11
N THR A 150 -10.65 -6.16 4.58
CA THR A 150 -11.00 -5.75 3.21
C THR A 150 -10.35 -6.63 2.16
N SER A 151 -9.05 -6.87 2.29
CA SER A 151 -8.33 -7.75 1.38
C SER A 151 -8.87 -9.18 1.44
N LEU A 152 -9.22 -9.65 2.64
CA LEU A 152 -9.82 -10.96 2.84
C LEU A 152 -11.20 -11.06 2.19
N LYS A 153 -12.07 -10.06 2.36
CA LYS A 153 -13.39 -10.00 1.73
C LYS A 153 -13.30 -10.13 0.19
N ARG A 154 -12.34 -9.43 -0.41
CA ARG A 154 -12.09 -9.52 -1.86
C ARG A 154 -11.53 -10.87 -2.28
N ALA A 155 -10.54 -11.38 -1.56
CA ALA A 155 -9.93 -12.65 -1.88
C ALA A 155 -10.93 -13.82 -1.71
N ASN A 156 -11.87 -13.72 -0.76
CA ASN A 156 -12.81 -14.79 -0.43
C ASN A 156 -14.02 -14.89 -1.37
N VAL A 157 -14.13 -14.07 -2.40
CA VAL A 157 -15.22 -14.15 -3.40
C VAL A 157 -15.33 -15.56 -4.03
N MET A 158 -14.17 -16.22 -4.25
CA MET A 158 -14.10 -17.58 -4.79
C MET A 158 -13.91 -18.65 -3.70
N GLY A 159 -14.09 -18.27 -2.44
CA GLY A 159 -13.89 -19.13 -1.28
C GLY A 159 -12.43 -19.26 -0.84
N PHE A 160 -12.22 -19.96 0.28
CA PHE A 160 -10.88 -20.19 0.82
C PHE A 160 -10.01 -21.12 -0.04
N PRO A 161 -8.68 -20.95 -0.04
CA PRO A 161 -7.75 -21.73 -0.86
C PRO A 161 -7.83 -23.22 -0.58
N LYS A 162 -8.03 -24.01 -1.65
CA LYS A 162 -8.05 -25.47 -1.63
C LYS A 162 -6.94 -26.04 -2.52
N GLU A 163 -6.41 -27.15 -2.08
CA GLU A 163 -5.40 -27.93 -2.81
C GLU A 163 -5.86 -29.35 -3.06
N TYR A 164 -5.29 -29.98 -4.06
CA TYR A 164 -5.52 -31.40 -4.31
C TYR A 164 -4.50 -32.22 -3.54
N LYS A 165 -5.01 -33.08 -2.63
CA LYS A 165 -4.21 -34.10 -1.94
C LYS A 165 -4.55 -35.47 -2.44
N THR A 166 -3.53 -36.31 -2.54
CA THR A 166 -3.72 -37.73 -2.80
C THR A 166 -3.90 -38.41 -1.46
N THR A 167 -5.09 -38.92 -1.20
CA THR A 167 -5.45 -39.70 -0.01
C THR A 167 -5.50 -41.17 -0.36
N SER A 168 -5.04 -42.01 0.57
CA SER A 168 -5.14 -43.45 0.48
C SER A 168 -6.25 -43.92 1.42
N GLU A 169 -7.21 -44.65 0.88
CA GLU A 169 -8.33 -45.21 1.63
C GLU A 169 -8.46 -46.71 1.39
N THR A 170 -9.07 -47.41 2.33
CA THR A 170 -9.44 -48.81 2.19
C THR A 170 -10.95 -48.89 2.31
N ASN A 171 -11.60 -49.26 1.19
CA ASN A 171 -13.07 -49.39 1.21
C ASN A 171 -13.48 -50.45 0.15
N PHE A 172 -14.74 -50.86 0.17
CA PHE A 172 -15.31 -51.71 -0.86
C PHE A 172 -15.67 -50.97 -2.12
N TYR A 173 -15.85 -49.65 -2.06
CA TYR A 173 -16.12 -48.78 -3.19
C TYR A 173 -14.85 -48.03 -3.60
N ILE A 174 -14.38 -48.28 -4.82
CA ILE A 174 -13.17 -47.66 -5.35
C ILE A 174 -13.51 -46.31 -5.93
N LYS A 175 -12.86 -45.22 -5.42
CA LYS A 175 -13.03 -43.85 -5.91
C LYS A 175 -11.87 -43.37 -6.76
N GLY A 176 -10.85 -44.18 -7.01
CA GLY A 176 -9.64 -43.77 -7.69
C GLY A 176 -8.76 -44.94 -8.15
N GLN A 177 -7.44 -44.73 -8.13
CA GLN A 177 -6.48 -45.73 -8.59
C GLN A 177 -6.19 -46.76 -7.48
N ILE A 178 -6.29 -48.07 -7.78
CA ILE A 178 -6.00 -49.14 -6.85
C ILE A 178 -4.50 -49.10 -6.50
N ASP A 179 -4.18 -49.13 -5.18
CA ASP A 179 -2.83 -49.33 -4.67
C ASP A 179 -2.57 -50.82 -4.44
N LEU A 180 -2.14 -51.50 -5.46
CA LEU A 180 -1.88 -52.95 -5.44
C LEU A 180 -0.88 -53.34 -4.36
N ASN A 181 0.16 -52.53 -4.13
CA ASN A 181 1.18 -52.82 -3.12
C ASN A 181 0.59 -52.84 -1.71
N GLN A 182 -0.24 -51.84 -1.41
CA GLN A 182 -0.88 -51.76 -0.10
C GLN A 182 -2.02 -52.78 0.03
N TYR A 183 -2.73 -53.06 -1.06
CA TYR A 183 -3.76 -54.08 -1.10
C TYR A 183 -3.20 -55.50 -0.78
N ILE A 184 -2.06 -55.88 -1.41
CA ILE A 184 -1.42 -57.16 -1.15
C ILE A 184 -0.93 -57.29 0.28
N LYS A 185 -0.39 -56.21 0.86
CA LYS A 185 0.03 -56.17 2.27
C LYS A 185 -1.16 -56.36 3.23
N ASN A 186 -2.25 -55.62 2.96
CA ASN A 186 -3.47 -55.71 3.79
C ASN A 186 -4.17 -57.00 3.63
N TYR A 187 -4.19 -57.60 2.46
CA TYR A 187 -4.76 -58.94 2.21
C TYR A 187 -4.06 -60.02 2.99
N LYS A 188 -2.72 -59.99 3.10
CA LYS A 188 -1.95 -60.91 3.97
C LYS A 188 -2.29 -60.78 5.45
N ASN A 189 -2.77 -59.62 5.88
CA ASN A 189 -3.15 -59.31 7.27
C ASN A 189 -4.68 -59.47 7.52
N ASN A 190 -5.43 -60.16 6.63
CA ASN A 190 -6.88 -60.36 6.72
C ASN A 190 -7.71 -59.03 6.79
N TYR A 191 -7.16 -57.92 6.29
CA TYR A 191 -7.91 -56.68 6.15
C TYR A 191 -8.90 -56.78 4.98
N LYS A 192 -10.19 -56.55 5.27
CA LYS A 192 -11.26 -56.59 4.26
C LYS A 192 -11.36 -55.19 3.61
N GLY A 193 -11.29 -55.13 2.27
CA GLY A 193 -11.43 -53.89 1.51
C GLY A 193 -10.30 -53.70 0.47
N ILE A 194 -10.53 -52.86 -0.49
CA ILE A 194 -9.58 -52.53 -1.55
C ILE A 194 -8.90 -51.21 -1.22
N ASN A 195 -7.59 -51.23 -1.25
CA ASN A 195 -6.79 -50.02 -1.09
C ASN A 195 -6.74 -49.24 -2.37
N TYR A 196 -7.09 -47.98 -2.37
CA TYR A 196 -7.03 -47.10 -3.51
C TYR A 196 -6.55 -45.72 -3.12
N LYS A 197 -5.96 -45.04 -4.09
CA LYS A 197 -5.54 -43.63 -4.00
C LYS A 197 -6.47 -42.79 -4.84
N HIS A 198 -6.98 -41.72 -4.25
CA HIS A 198 -7.79 -40.77 -5.00
C HIS A 198 -7.38 -39.33 -4.62
N ARG A 199 -7.72 -38.41 -5.51
CA ARG A 199 -7.46 -36.99 -5.27
C ARG A 199 -8.69 -36.35 -4.63
N THR A 200 -8.49 -35.83 -3.42
CA THR A 200 -9.48 -35.00 -2.71
C THR A 200 -9.09 -33.54 -2.78
N ARG A 201 -10.09 -32.68 -2.85
CA ARG A 201 -9.88 -31.23 -2.79
C ARG A 201 -10.12 -30.76 -1.34
N GLU A 202 -9.03 -30.46 -0.64
CA GLU A 202 -9.04 -30.07 0.77
C GLU A 202 -8.58 -28.62 0.93
N TYR A 203 -9.01 -27.96 2.02
CA TYR A 203 -8.50 -26.65 2.36
C TYR A 203 -7.00 -26.70 2.68
N ASN A 204 -6.25 -25.71 2.18
CA ASN A 204 -4.85 -25.56 2.57
C ASN A 204 -4.80 -25.11 4.04
N LYS A 205 -4.40 -26.02 4.92
CA LYS A 205 -4.47 -25.82 6.38
C LYS A 205 -3.55 -24.69 6.88
N ASP A 206 -2.38 -24.51 6.25
CA ASP A 206 -1.42 -23.46 6.66
C ASP A 206 -2.00 -22.08 6.35
N ILE A 207 -2.54 -21.87 5.14
CA ILE A 207 -3.17 -20.62 4.74
C ILE A 207 -4.41 -20.36 5.61
N LEU A 208 -5.29 -21.33 5.73
CA LEU A 208 -6.56 -21.19 6.42
C LEU A 208 -6.37 -20.83 7.91
N ASN A 209 -5.48 -21.55 8.60
CA ASN A 209 -5.26 -21.32 10.03
C ASN A 209 -4.50 -20.01 10.30
N THR A 210 -3.60 -19.58 9.38
CA THR A 210 -2.96 -18.26 9.47
C THR A 210 -4.00 -17.16 9.38
N ILE A 211 -4.88 -17.22 8.38
CA ILE A 211 -5.94 -16.22 8.18
C ILE A 211 -6.91 -16.22 9.36
N TYR A 212 -7.31 -17.39 9.83
CA TYR A 212 -8.21 -17.51 10.98
C TYR A 212 -7.60 -16.94 12.27
N LYS A 213 -6.30 -17.17 12.49
CA LYS A 213 -5.58 -16.59 13.63
C LYS A 213 -5.62 -15.06 13.56
N ALA A 214 -5.29 -14.47 12.41
CA ALA A 214 -5.35 -13.03 12.19
C ALA A 214 -6.78 -12.49 12.39
N PHE A 215 -7.78 -13.17 11.81
CA PHE A 215 -9.19 -12.81 11.96
C PHE A 215 -9.65 -12.81 13.42
N SER A 216 -9.23 -13.80 14.21
CA SER A 216 -9.53 -13.88 15.65
C SER A 216 -8.93 -12.74 16.48
N LEU A 217 -7.89 -12.07 15.95
CA LEU A 217 -7.26 -10.91 16.55
C LEU A 217 -7.95 -9.59 16.21
N CYS A 218 -8.80 -9.56 15.19
CA CYS A 218 -9.54 -8.37 14.80
C CYS A 218 -10.60 -7.99 15.84
N ASN A 219 -10.94 -6.72 15.90
CA ASN A 219 -11.97 -6.21 16.78
C ASN A 219 -13.34 -6.76 16.37
N LYS A 220 -14.03 -7.41 17.31
CA LYS A 220 -15.36 -8.02 17.08
C LYS A 220 -16.39 -7.00 16.57
N LYS A 221 -16.32 -5.75 17.03
CA LYS A 221 -17.25 -4.69 16.60
C LYS A 221 -17.15 -4.43 15.10
N TYR A 222 -15.94 -4.41 14.54
CA TYR A 222 -15.76 -4.23 13.09
C TYR A 222 -16.27 -5.43 12.30
N ILE A 223 -16.01 -6.65 12.79
CA ILE A 223 -16.47 -7.87 12.15
C ILE A 223 -18.00 -7.91 12.08
N THR A 224 -18.68 -7.58 13.18
CA THR A 224 -20.14 -7.65 13.25
C THR A 224 -20.86 -6.55 12.50
N SER A 225 -20.24 -5.38 12.33
CA SER A 225 -20.86 -4.26 11.60
C SER A 225 -20.68 -4.35 10.09
N SER A 226 -19.44 -4.52 9.62
CA SER A 226 -19.09 -4.32 8.20
C SER A 226 -18.63 -5.59 7.48
N PHE A 227 -18.31 -6.67 8.22
CA PHE A 227 -17.75 -7.90 7.67
C PHE A 227 -18.48 -9.16 8.10
N LYS A 228 -19.82 -9.09 8.23
CA LYS A 228 -20.68 -10.22 8.62
C LYS A 228 -20.50 -11.44 7.73
N ASP A 229 -20.36 -11.21 6.42
CA ASP A 229 -20.20 -12.28 5.43
C ASP A 229 -18.92 -13.10 5.68
N LEU A 230 -17.81 -12.45 6.08
CA LEU A 230 -16.59 -13.17 6.44
C LEU A 230 -16.76 -14.02 7.70
N ASN A 231 -17.49 -13.50 8.69
CA ASN A 231 -17.78 -14.26 9.89
C ASN A 231 -18.60 -15.51 9.55
N GLN A 232 -19.61 -15.38 8.68
CA GLN A 232 -20.40 -16.52 8.21
C GLN A 232 -19.52 -17.53 7.46
N SER A 233 -18.65 -17.07 6.55
CA SER A 233 -17.72 -17.94 5.82
C SER A 233 -16.82 -18.77 6.75
N PHE A 234 -16.37 -18.21 7.88
CA PHE A 234 -15.62 -18.98 8.88
C PHE A 234 -16.49 -19.92 9.71
N CYS A 235 -17.74 -19.55 9.98
CA CYS A 235 -18.69 -20.45 10.64
C CYS A 235 -18.98 -21.69 9.78
N ASP A 236 -19.11 -21.51 8.47
CA ASP A 236 -19.40 -22.60 7.52
C ASP A 236 -18.28 -23.64 7.43
N ILE A 237 -17.04 -23.26 7.75
CA ILE A 237 -15.87 -24.16 7.73
C ILE A 237 -15.29 -24.43 9.11
N LYS A 238 -16.10 -24.25 10.16
CA LYS A 238 -15.63 -24.33 11.56
C LYS A 238 -14.94 -25.65 11.89
N ASP A 239 -15.41 -26.75 11.33
CA ASP A 239 -14.86 -28.09 11.55
C ASP A 239 -13.48 -28.30 10.90
N GLU A 240 -13.15 -27.50 9.90
CA GLU A 240 -11.84 -27.50 9.25
C GLU A 240 -10.80 -26.64 9.99
N LEU A 241 -11.24 -25.81 10.94
CA LEU A 241 -10.39 -24.89 11.69
C LEU A 241 -9.80 -25.59 12.92
N ASN A 242 -8.49 -25.59 13.02
CA ASN A 242 -7.78 -26.10 14.19
C ASN A 242 -7.03 -24.97 14.91
N LYS A 243 -7.55 -24.52 16.05
CA LYS A 243 -6.96 -23.45 16.85
C LYS A 243 -5.54 -23.75 17.34
N ASN A 244 -5.21 -25.02 17.53
CA ASN A 244 -3.91 -25.48 18.02
C ASN A 244 -2.90 -25.75 16.90
N TYR A 245 -3.32 -25.65 15.62
CA TYR A 245 -2.45 -25.90 14.48
C TYR A 245 -1.44 -24.79 14.24
N PHE A 246 -1.75 -23.57 14.68
CA PHE A 246 -0.95 -22.40 14.39
C PHE A 246 0.35 -22.34 15.23
N ASN A 247 1.48 -22.20 14.52
CA ASN A 247 2.78 -21.87 15.10
C ASN A 247 3.53 -20.88 14.16
N ASN A 248 4.69 -20.39 14.57
CA ASN A 248 5.44 -19.40 13.79
C ASN A 248 5.84 -19.89 12.39
N LEU A 249 6.10 -21.19 12.21
CA LEU A 249 6.40 -21.78 10.91
C LEU A 249 5.19 -21.86 9.98
N THR A 250 3.97 -21.79 10.52
CA THR A 250 2.72 -21.86 9.74
C THR A 250 2.61 -20.68 8.80
N ILE A 251 3.01 -19.48 9.23
CA ILE A 251 3.00 -18.27 8.37
C ILE A 251 3.93 -18.45 7.18
N GLU A 252 5.15 -18.92 7.41
CA GLU A 252 6.12 -19.13 6.33
C GLU A 252 5.64 -20.18 5.32
N LYS A 253 5.08 -21.30 5.81
CA LYS A 253 4.51 -22.36 4.96
C LYS A 253 3.33 -21.83 4.15
N ALA A 254 2.44 -21.04 4.77
CA ALA A 254 1.32 -20.41 4.09
C ALA A 254 1.81 -19.50 2.94
N LYS A 255 2.79 -18.63 3.18
CA LYS A 255 3.35 -17.71 2.17
C LYS A 255 4.09 -18.42 1.03
N LYS A 256 4.73 -19.55 1.31
CA LYS A 256 5.46 -20.38 0.32
C LYS A 256 4.56 -21.38 -0.41
N SER A 257 3.27 -21.44 -0.08
CA SER A 257 2.35 -22.41 -0.68
C SER A 257 2.20 -22.21 -2.19
N THR A 258 2.36 -23.28 -2.95
CA THR A 258 2.19 -23.30 -4.42
C THR A 258 0.74 -23.00 -4.84
N VAL A 259 -0.22 -23.19 -3.96
CA VAL A 259 -1.64 -22.85 -4.19
C VAL A 259 -1.82 -21.38 -4.55
N LEU A 260 -0.98 -20.49 -3.99
CA LEU A 260 -0.99 -19.05 -4.25
C LEU A 260 -0.48 -18.65 -5.64
N ASN A 261 0.07 -19.59 -6.41
CA ASN A 261 0.45 -19.37 -7.81
C ASN A 261 -0.75 -19.48 -8.76
N ASN A 262 -1.86 -20.05 -8.29
CA ASN A 262 -3.11 -20.04 -9.02
C ASN A 262 -3.70 -18.62 -9.01
N GLN A 263 -4.08 -18.12 -10.19
CA GLN A 263 -4.65 -16.77 -10.35
C GLN A 263 -5.87 -16.54 -9.46
N MET A 264 -6.72 -17.57 -9.25
CA MET A 264 -7.88 -17.52 -8.37
C MET A 264 -7.51 -17.23 -6.90
N TYR A 265 -6.36 -17.74 -6.44
CA TYR A 265 -5.92 -17.62 -5.05
C TYR A 265 -4.76 -16.62 -4.86
N SER A 266 -4.26 -16.03 -5.93
CA SER A 266 -3.19 -15.01 -5.86
C SER A 266 -3.52 -13.82 -4.95
N PRO A 267 -4.79 -13.34 -4.83
CA PRO A 267 -5.14 -12.26 -3.91
C PRO A 267 -4.87 -12.59 -2.43
N TYR A 268 -4.83 -13.89 -2.08
CA TYR A 268 -4.49 -14.31 -0.72
C TYR A 268 -3.04 -14.03 -0.32
N LYS A 269 -2.13 -13.78 -1.25
CA LYS A 269 -0.76 -13.33 -0.95
C LYS A 269 -0.79 -12.04 -0.12
N ARG A 270 -1.65 -11.10 -0.50
CA ARG A 270 -1.87 -9.84 0.22
C ARG A 270 -2.50 -10.06 1.59
N VAL A 271 -3.53 -10.89 1.64
CA VAL A 271 -4.19 -11.26 2.91
C VAL A 271 -3.18 -11.82 3.90
N LEU A 272 -2.29 -12.72 3.45
CA LEU A 272 -1.26 -13.32 4.30
C LEU A 272 -0.22 -12.31 4.78
N SER A 273 0.14 -11.32 3.96
CA SER A 273 1.04 -10.24 4.39
C SER A 273 0.41 -9.41 5.53
N TYR A 274 -0.87 -9.03 5.40
CA TYR A 274 -1.57 -8.33 6.47
C TYR A 274 -1.86 -9.22 7.68
N ALA A 275 -2.12 -10.53 7.47
CA ALA A 275 -2.28 -11.49 8.54
C ALA A 275 -1.00 -11.62 9.38
N GLU A 276 0.14 -11.72 8.72
CA GLU A 276 1.45 -11.74 9.38
C GLU A 276 1.65 -10.50 10.24
N MET A 277 1.39 -9.31 9.69
CA MET A 277 1.47 -8.06 10.45
C MET A 277 0.59 -8.08 11.69
N LEU A 278 -0.68 -8.46 11.55
CA LEU A 278 -1.59 -8.54 12.68
C LEU A 278 -1.12 -9.51 13.76
N ILE A 279 -0.59 -10.66 13.37
CA ILE A 279 -0.14 -11.70 14.29
C ILE A 279 1.14 -11.26 15.00
N LEU A 280 2.10 -10.71 14.26
CA LEU A 280 3.36 -10.27 14.82
C LEU A 280 3.20 -8.99 15.66
N HIS A 281 2.31 -8.08 15.26
CA HIS A 281 2.12 -6.80 15.94
C HIS A 281 1.18 -6.84 17.15
N LYS A 282 0.23 -7.77 17.26
CA LYS A 282 -0.48 -8.01 18.54
C LYS A 282 0.36 -8.74 19.58
N GLY A 283 1.49 -9.30 19.16
CA GLY A 283 2.56 -9.75 20.05
C GLY A 283 3.51 -8.62 20.51
N PHE A 284 3.11 -7.34 20.50
CA PHE A 284 3.91 -6.19 20.97
C PHE A 284 4.24 -6.16 22.47
N LEU A 285 4.01 -7.24 23.15
CA LEU A 285 4.78 -7.54 24.36
C LEU A 285 6.17 -7.99 23.88
N PRO A 286 7.26 -7.33 24.31
CA PRO A 286 8.59 -7.71 23.92
C PRO A 286 8.86 -9.17 24.30
N THR A 287 8.98 -10.05 23.32
CA THR A 287 9.58 -11.35 23.55
C THR A 287 11.08 -11.16 23.63
N PRO A 288 11.81 -11.89 24.48
CA PRO A 288 13.27 -11.75 24.65
C PRO A 288 14.10 -11.86 23.35
N GLU A 289 13.56 -12.48 22.31
CA GLU A 289 14.19 -12.58 20.98
C GLU A 289 13.96 -11.33 20.12
N GLN A 290 12.91 -10.55 20.36
CA GLN A 290 12.60 -9.30 19.63
C GLN A 290 13.41 -8.11 20.16
N ASP A 291 13.96 -8.18 21.37
CA ASP A 291 14.83 -7.13 21.93
C ASP A 291 16.20 -7.01 21.23
N LYS A 292 16.52 -7.94 20.33
CA LYS A 292 17.76 -7.89 19.51
C LYS A 292 17.63 -7.06 18.23
N LYS A 293 16.42 -6.69 17.82
CA LYS A 293 16.20 -5.88 16.62
C LYS A 293 16.42 -4.40 16.93
N ILE A 294 17.20 -3.74 16.10
CA ILE A 294 17.58 -2.33 16.27
C ILE A 294 16.38 -1.41 15.94
N ALA A 295 15.61 -1.76 14.92
CA ALA A 295 14.41 -1.03 14.59
C ALA A 295 13.29 -1.97 14.13
N ARG A 296 12.06 -1.59 14.44
CA ARG A 296 10.84 -2.32 14.07
C ARG A 296 9.71 -1.36 13.74
N GLY A 297 8.77 -1.80 12.90
CA GLY A 297 7.61 -0.99 12.56
C GLY A 297 7.07 -1.27 11.17
N TRP A 298 6.39 -0.26 10.62
CA TRP A 298 5.81 -0.33 9.29
C TRP A 298 5.91 1.02 8.61
N LEU A 299 6.01 0.97 7.29
CA LEU A 299 6.10 2.12 6.41
C LEU A 299 5.23 1.89 5.18
N ILE A 300 4.70 2.96 4.62
CA ILE A 300 3.98 2.96 3.35
C ILE A 300 4.43 4.15 2.50
N ASP A 301 4.60 3.92 1.21
CA ASP A 301 4.91 4.99 0.26
C ASP A 301 3.65 5.82 0.01
N ILE A 302 3.67 7.08 0.45
CA ILE A 302 2.52 7.96 0.31
C ILE A 302 2.38 8.53 -1.11
N ALA A 303 3.47 8.62 -1.86
CA ALA A 303 3.41 9.04 -3.25
C ALA A 303 2.63 8.02 -4.08
N ASP A 304 2.90 6.73 -3.88
CA ASP A 304 2.16 5.65 -4.52
C ASP A 304 0.66 5.68 -4.15
N LEU A 305 0.35 5.96 -2.88
CA LEU A 305 -1.05 6.10 -2.44
C LEU A 305 -1.74 7.29 -3.09
N TRP A 306 -1.03 8.41 -3.24
CA TRP A 306 -1.54 9.61 -3.88
C TRP A 306 -1.84 9.39 -5.37
N GLU A 307 -0.91 8.77 -6.09
CA GLU A 307 -1.11 8.40 -7.50
C GLU A 307 -2.36 7.51 -7.67
N LEU A 308 -2.48 6.49 -6.82
CA LEU A 308 -3.60 5.54 -6.88
C LEU A 308 -4.94 6.20 -6.50
N TYR A 309 -4.93 7.10 -5.51
CA TYR A 309 -6.10 7.88 -5.13
C TYR A 309 -6.59 8.76 -6.29
N LEU A 310 -5.69 9.52 -6.93
CA LEU A 310 -6.04 10.34 -8.08
C LEU A 310 -6.53 9.50 -9.25
N TYR A 311 -5.87 8.38 -9.55
CA TYR A 311 -6.32 7.46 -10.58
C TYR A 311 -7.75 7.00 -10.37
N GLN A 312 -8.08 6.56 -9.17
CA GLN A 312 -9.40 6.07 -8.86
C GLN A 312 -10.44 7.21 -8.91
N LEU A 313 -10.10 8.38 -8.36
CA LEU A 313 -10.96 9.56 -8.39
C LEU A 313 -11.30 9.95 -9.83
N ILE A 314 -10.31 10.03 -10.70
CA ILE A 314 -10.48 10.36 -12.12
C ILE A 314 -11.31 9.30 -12.83
N LYS A 315 -10.99 8.02 -12.62
CA LYS A 315 -11.69 6.90 -13.25
C LYS A 315 -13.20 6.87 -12.97
N ILE A 316 -13.60 7.27 -11.77
CA ILE A 316 -15.03 7.32 -11.39
C ILE A 316 -15.75 8.47 -12.08
N HIS A 317 -15.10 9.61 -12.28
CA HIS A 317 -15.74 10.85 -12.76
C HIS A 317 -15.62 11.09 -14.26
N PHE A 318 -14.73 10.36 -14.97
CA PHE A 318 -14.51 10.46 -16.42
C PHE A 318 -14.88 9.14 -17.11
N LEU A 319 -16.17 8.78 -17.06
CA LEU A 319 -16.68 7.51 -17.58
C LEU A 319 -16.60 7.37 -19.10
N ASP A 320 -16.45 8.48 -19.82
CA ASP A 320 -16.29 8.56 -21.26
C ASP A 320 -14.84 8.50 -21.73
N TRP A 321 -13.88 8.35 -20.79
CA TRP A 321 -12.46 8.17 -21.05
C TRP A 321 -11.99 6.81 -20.56
N GLU A 322 -11.06 6.21 -21.30
CA GLU A 322 -10.30 5.07 -20.81
C GLU A 322 -9.15 5.59 -19.96
N VAL A 323 -9.13 5.23 -18.67
CA VAL A 323 -8.13 5.71 -17.71
C VAL A 323 -7.16 4.59 -17.38
N PHE A 324 -5.88 4.82 -17.64
CA PHE A 324 -4.78 3.87 -17.41
C PHE A 324 -3.90 4.35 -16.26
N TYR A 325 -3.50 3.41 -15.41
CA TYR A 325 -2.61 3.64 -14.29
C TYR A 325 -1.23 3.07 -14.60
N GLN A 326 -0.18 3.90 -14.57
CA GLN A 326 1.21 3.50 -14.77
C GLN A 326 1.40 2.59 -16.00
N GLU A 327 0.88 3.02 -17.15
CA GLU A 327 1.07 2.31 -18.42
C GLU A 327 2.56 2.30 -18.80
N GLU A 328 3.15 1.10 -18.93
CA GLU A 328 4.53 0.97 -19.38
C GLU A 328 4.62 1.16 -20.89
N ILE A 329 5.35 2.19 -21.31
CA ILE A 329 5.56 2.53 -22.72
C ILE A 329 7.02 2.20 -23.05
N PRO A 330 7.29 1.15 -23.86
CA PRO A 330 8.65 0.83 -24.27
C PRO A 330 9.18 1.87 -25.23
N ILE A 331 10.38 2.38 -24.94
CA ILE A 331 11.09 3.34 -25.79
C ILE A 331 12.38 2.69 -26.25
N TYR A 332 12.65 2.77 -27.53
CA TYR A 332 13.83 2.16 -28.15
C TYR A 332 14.00 0.67 -27.84
N PRO A 333 12.95 -0.17 -28.01
CA PRO A 333 12.98 -1.59 -27.62
C PRO A 333 14.06 -2.40 -28.34
N SER A 334 14.51 -1.94 -29.49
CA SER A 334 15.56 -2.59 -30.29
C SER A 334 16.98 -2.15 -29.94
N LEU A 335 17.15 -1.14 -29.09
CA LEU A 335 18.47 -0.67 -28.71
C LEU A 335 18.98 -1.38 -27.44
N PHE A 336 20.29 -1.46 -27.29
CA PHE A 336 20.92 -2.11 -26.12
C PHE A 336 20.61 -1.40 -24.79
N PHE A 337 20.12 -0.17 -24.83
CA PHE A 337 19.72 0.63 -23.67
C PHE A 337 18.21 0.86 -23.60
N GLY A 338 17.40 -0.06 -24.01
CA GLY A 338 15.94 0.06 -23.98
C GLY A 338 15.46 0.71 -22.67
N ARG A 339 14.56 1.70 -22.76
CA ARG A 339 13.96 2.43 -21.64
C ARG A 339 12.45 2.30 -21.72
N LYS A 340 11.79 2.56 -20.59
CA LYS A 340 10.34 2.65 -20.52
C LYS A 340 9.94 4.00 -19.95
N PHE A 341 8.92 4.61 -20.52
CA PHE A 341 8.16 5.66 -19.88
C PHE A 341 7.03 5.02 -19.07
N MET A 342 6.70 5.65 -17.97
CA MET A 342 5.62 5.19 -17.11
C MET A 342 4.95 6.42 -16.48
N PRO A 343 4.09 7.11 -17.25
CA PRO A 343 3.27 8.19 -16.71
C PRO A 343 2.34 7.64 -15.62
N ASP A 344 2.06 8.43 -14.59
CA ASP A 344 1.25 7.98 -13.46
C ASP A 344 -0.18 7.69 -13.91
N ILE A 345 -0.80 8.61 -14.66
CA ILE A 345 -2.17 8.43 -15.17
C ILE A 345 -2.24 8.95 -16.61
N ILE A 346 -2.81 8.12 -17.48
CA ILE A 346 -3.13 8.50 -18.87
C ILE A 346 -4.63 8.32 -19.09
N MET A 347 -5.27 9.32 -19.66
CA MET A 347 -6.66 9.23 -20.10
C MET A 347 -6.69 9.24 -21.61
N LYS A 348 -7.40 8.29 -22.24
CA LYS A 348 -7.53 8.15 -23.70
C LYS A 348 -8.99 8.19 -24.11
N LYS A 349 -9.29 8.98 -25.14
CA LYS A 349 -10.61 9.02 -25.77
C LYS A 349 -10.43 9.24 -27.27
N ASN A 350 -10.65 8.20 -28.07
CA ASN A 350 -10.31 8.20 -29.50
C ASN A 350 -8.83 8.53 -29.73
N ASN A 351 -8.54 9.66 -30.37
CA ASN A 351 -7.17 10.17 -30.58
C ASN A 351 -6.75 11.20 -29.53
N ASP A 352 -7.63 11.59 -28.64
CA ASP A 352 -7.37 12.58 -27.59
C ASP A 352 -6.68 11.91 -26.39
N ILE A 353 -5.67 12.58 -25.84
CA ILE A 353 -4.92 12.13 -24.67
C ILE A 353 -4.82 13.25 -23.64
N VAL A 354 -4.93 12.88 -22.38
CA VAL A 354 -4.60 13.71 -21.21
C VAL A 354 -3.53 12.98 -20.40
N ILE A 355 -2.47 13.69 -20.03
CA ILE A 355 -1.32 13.19 -19.29
C ILE A 355 -1.32 13.82 -17.90
N ILE A 356 -1.33 12.98 -16.87
CA ILE A 356 -1.37 13.44 -15.49
C ILE A 356 -0.20 12.80 -14.74
N ASP A 357 0.58 13.63 -14.08
CA ASP A 357 1.69 13.23 -13.24
C ASP A 357 1.42 13.70 -11.81
N ALA A 358 1.34 12.77 -10.89
CA ALA A 358 0.91 12.98 -9.51
C ALA A 358 2.11 13.24 -8.60
N LYS A 359 2.17 14.41 -7.97
CA LYS A 359 3.31 14.79 -7.13
C LYS A 359 2.89 14.99 -5.68
N PHE A 360 3.35 14.12 -4.79
CA PHE A 360 3.12 14.26 -3.35
C PHE A 360 4.26 15.07 -2.71
N LYS A 361 4.29 16.37 -3.01
CA LYS A 361 5.26 17.33 -2.48
C LYS A 361 4.49 18.52 -1.93
N LYS A 362 5.06 19.20 -0.91
CA LYS A 362 4.52 20.48 -0.47
C LYS A 362 4.74 21.49 -1.57
N MET A 363 3.65 22.10 -2.04
CA MET A 363 3.67 23.15 -3.06
C MET A 363 3.11 24.44 -2.47
N ASP A 364 3.88 25.54 -2.53
CA ASP A 364 3.39 26.85 -2.20
C ASP A 364 3.02 27.63 -3.46
N PHE A 365 1.73 27.61 -3.78
CA PHE A 365 1.18 28.32 -4.94
C PHE A 365 1.24 29.84 -4.81
N ASN A 366 1.61 30.38 -3.65
CA ASN A 366 1.62 31.83 -3.37
C ASN A 366 3.00 32.46 -3.55
N THR A 367 4.08 31.69 -3.60
CA THR A 367 5.43 32.21 -3.80
C THR A 367 5.76 32.50 -5.28
N ASN A 368 6.75 33.37 -5.52
CA ASN A 368 7.14 33.79 -6.88
C ASN A 368 8.01 32.76 -7.60
N GLY A 369 7.70 31.48 -7.39
CA GLY A 369 7.98 30.67 -8.54
C GLY A 369 9.16 29.76 -8.64
N ASN A 370 9.75 29.16 -7.61
CA ASN A 370 10.72 28.09 -7.83
C ASN A 370 10.27 26.72 -7.25
N ASP A 371 8.98 26.58 -6.96
CA ASP A 371 8.50 25.40 -6.26
C ASP A 371 8.25 24.18 -7.17
N VAL A 372 8.20 24.37 -8.49
CA VAL A 372 8.12 23.25 -9.44
C VAL A 372 9.50 22.72 -9.72
N ASP A 373 9.73 21.47 -9.34
CA ASP A 373 10.99 20.80 -9.62
C ASP A 373 11.23 20.72 -11.13
N ARG A 374 12.43 21.10 -11.56
CA ARG A 374 12.84 21.05 -12.96
C ARG A 374 12.73 19.65 -13.56
N ALA A 375 13.03 18.63 -12.76
CA ALA A 375 12.93 17.24 -13.20
C ALA A 375 11.47 16.83 -13.44
N ASP A 376 10.53 17.26 -12.59
CA ASP A 376 9.10 16.99 -12.75
C ASP A 376 8.58 17.65 -14.04
N LEU A 377 8.99 18.89 -14.29
CA LEU A 377 8.64 19.61 -15.52
C LEU A 377 9.19 18.92 -16.76
N GLN A 378 10.47 18.54 -16.75
CA GLN A 378 11.10 17.83 -17.88
C GLN A 378 10.44 16.48 -18.14
N GLN A 379 10.08 15.74 -17.09
CA GLN A 379 9.38 14.47 -17.20
C GLN A 379 8.03 14.62 -17.91
N SER A 380 7.21 15.56 -17.48
CA SER A 380 5.90 15.84 -18.08
C SER A 380 6.01 16.26 -19.55
N HIS A 381 6.97 17.12 -19.87
CA HIS A 381 7.21 17.55 -21.26
C HIS A 381 7.75 16.41 -22.15
N THR A 382 8.50 15.47 -21.57
CA THR A 382 8.96 14.28 -22.28
C THR A 382 7.79 13.35 -22.62
N TYR A 383 6.85 13.15 -21.70
CA TYR A 383 5.62 12.39 -21.97
C TYR A 383 4.77 13.08 -23.05
N PHE A 384 4.58 14.39 -22.94
CA PHE A 384 3.92 15.17 -23.98
C PHE A 384 4.56 14.94 -25.34
N ALA A 385 5.88 15.15 -25.48
CA ALA A 385 6.60 15.02 -26.73
C ALA A 385 6.45 13.62 -27.34
N TYR A 386 6.47 12.57 -26.52
CA TYR A 386 6.26 11.20 -26.97
C TYR A 386 4.87 11.01 -27.62
N TYR A 387 3.80 11.37 -26.91
CA TYR A 387 2.45 11.16 -27.44
C TYR A 387 2.16 12.05 -28.65
N TYR A 388 2.60 13.31 -28.60
CA TYR A 388 2.44 14.25 -29.70
C TYR A 388 3.17 13.80 -30.98
N SER A 389 4.40 13.31 -30.85
CA SER A 389 5.18 12.78 -31.99
C SER A 389 4.61 11.49 -32.59
N ASN A 390 3.84 10.73 -31.80
CA ASN A 390 3.12 9.54 -32.26
C ASN A 390 1.73 9.86 -32.84
N GLY A 391 1.40 11.13 -33.07
CA GLY A 391 0.19 11.57 -33.77
C GLY A 391 -1.05 11.65 -32.88
N PHE A 392 -0.90 11.55 -31.57
CA PHE A 392 -2.01 11.77 -30.64
C PHE A 392 -2.29 13.26 -30.43
N ASN A 393 -3.54 13.59 -30.23
CA ASN A 393 -3.96 14.93 -29.85
C ASN A 393 -3.89 15.08 -28.33
N VAL A 394 -2.77 15.60 -27.81
CA VAL A 394 -2.59 15.82 -26.37
C VAL A 394 -3.35 17.07 -25.96
N LYS A 395 -4.52 16.91 -25.34
CA LYS A 395 -5.36 18.01 -24.87
C LYS A 395 -4.75 18.75 -23.70
N PHE A 396 -4.31 18.01 -22.68
CA PHE A 396 -3.81 18.57 -21.44
C PHE A 396 -2.74 17.70 -20.82
N THR A 397 -1.66 18.34 -20.36
CA THR A 397 -0.62 17.71 -19.54
C THR A 397 -0.55 18.46 -18.23
N THR A 398 -0.61 17.78 -17.09
CA THR A 398 -0.67 18.44 -15.79
C THR A 398 0.12 17.72 -14.70
N LEU A 399 0.72 18.51 -13.80
CA LEU A 399 1.23 18.09 -12.51
C LEU A 399 0.14 18.33 -11.45
N ILE A 400 -0.16 17.36 -10.59
CA ILE A 400 -1.19 17.48 -9.55
C ILE A 400 -0.57 17.36 -8.16
N TYR A 401 -0.79 18.39 -7.33
CA TYR A 401 -0.28 18.48 -5.97
C TYR A 401 -1.41 18.50 -4.94
N PRO A 402 -1.25 17.88 -3.74
CA PRO A 402 -2.13 18.16 -2.60
C PRO A 402 -1.79 19.52 -1.98
N THR A 403 -2.78 20.23 -1.48
CA THR A 403 -2.59 21.52 -0.78
C THR A 403 -3.55 21.65 0.40
N LYS A 404 -3.14 22.38 1.45
CA LYS A 404 -4.04 22.70 2.58
C LYS A 404 -4.92 23.90 2.32
N ASN A 405 -4.40 24.86 1.55
CA ASN A 405 -5.08 26.12 1.30
C ASN A 405 -5.47 26.23 -0.16
N ASN A 406 -6.60 26.85 -0.43
CA ASN A 406 -6.98 27.15 -1.79
C ASN A 406 -6.01 28.19 -2.37
N PRO A 407 -5.29 27.89 -3.46
CA PRO A 407 -4.35 28.81 -4.05
C PRO A 407 -5.04 30.08 -4.54
N ASN A 408 -4.33 31.20 -4.47
CA ASN A 408 -4.84 32.47 -4.94
C ASN A 408 -5.01 32.43 -6.48
N GLN A 409 -6.23 32.60 -6.96
CA GLN A 409 -6.58 32.44 -8.38
C GLN A 409 -5.97 33.53 -9.30
N SER A 410 -5.26 34.51 -8.75
CA SER A 410 -4.62 35.58 -9.54
C SER A 410 -3.41 35.15 -10.38
N LYS A 411 -2.86 33.96 -10.12
CA LYS A 411 -1.73 33.43 -10.87
C LYS A 411 -2.20 32.50 -12.00
N LYS A 412 -1.62 32.69 -13.17
CA LYS A 412 -1.83 31.81 -14.31
C LYS A 412 -1.16 30.48 -14.01
N MET A 413 -1.93 29.41 -13.87
CA MET A 413 -1.45 28.06 -13.60
C MET A 413 -1.41 27.18 -14.84
N ILE A 414 -2.03 27.62 -15.93
CA ILE A 414 -2.18 26.87 -17.18
C ILE A 414 -1.79 27.77 -18.34
N ASP A 415 -1.00 27.23 -19.25
CA ASP A 415 -0.60 27.88 -20.50
C ASP A 415 -0.45 26.83 -21.61
N ASN A 416 -0.20 27.30 -22.84
CA ASN A 416 0.16 26.40 -23.93
C ASN A 416 1.50 25.72 -23.65
N VAL A 417 1.64 24.47 -24.07
CA VAL A 417 2.89 23.73 -23.93
C VAL A 417 4.03 24.51 -24.62
N PHE A 418 5.13 24.70 -23.90
CA PHE A 418 6.28 25.51 -24.31
C PHE A 418 5.93 26.98 -24.65
N SER A 419 4.81 27.51 -24.16
CA SER A 419 4.29 28.84 -24.51
C SER A 419 4.17 29.02 -26.03
N SER A 420 3.89 27.96 -26.76
CA SER A 420 3.81 27.90 -28.23
C SER A 420 2.36 27.95 -28.71
N ASN A 421 2.18 28.11 -30.02
CA ASN A 421 0.86 28.04 -30.66
C ASN A 421 0.35 26.61 -30.87
N ILE A 422 0.94 25.61 -30.15
CA ILE A 422 0.47 24.23 -30.16
C ILE A 422 -0.86 24.23 -29.42
N ASN A 423 -1.89 23.62 -30.01
CA ASN A 423 -3.21 23.47 -29.38
C ASN A 423 -3.19 22.36 -28.31
N SER A 424 -2.34 22.54 -27.32
CA SER A 424 -2.17 21.65 -26.18
C SER A 424 -1.83 22.48 -24.96
N LYS A 425 -2.48 22.20 -23.83
CA LYS A 425 -2.27 22.94 -22.59
C LYS A 425 -1.31 22.17 -21.68
N PHE A 426 -0.45 22.92 -20.97
CA PHE A 426 0.29 22.44 -19.81
C PHE A 426 -0.14 23.21 -18.57
N GLY A 427 -0.33 22.51 -17.46
CA GLY A 427 -0.81 23.15 -16.24
C GLY A 427 -0.28 22.53 -14.96
N ILE A 428 -0.42 23.32 -13.90
CA ILE A 428 -0.21 22.86 -12.53
C ILE A 428 -1.56 22.87 -11.84
N SER A 429 -2.03 21.69 -11.47
CA SER A 429 -3.33 21.49 -10.81
C SER A 429 -3.12 21.15 -9.34
N TYR A 430 -4.18 21.29 -8.56
CA TYR A 430 -4.14 21.00 -7.13
C TYR A 430 -5.45 20.40 -6.64
N LEU A 431 -5.35 19.61 -5.57
CA LEU A 431 -6.50 19.18 -4.79
C LEU A 431 -6.36 19.70 -3.37
N VAL A 432 -7.36 20.44 -2.90
CA VAL A 432 -7.38 20.95 -1.53
C VAL A 432 -7.76 19.80 -0.60
N VAL A 433 -6.96 19.60 0.45
CA VAL A 433 -7.20 18.56 1.44
C VAL A 433 -8.16 19.08 2.51
N GLY A 434 -9.30 18.41 2.66
CA GLY A 434 -10.31 18.73 3.67
C GLY A 434 -9.97 18.18 5.05
N ASN A 435 -10.55 18.78 6.08
CA ASN A 435 -10.39 18.34 7.47
C ASN A 435 -11.39 17.25 7.86
N ASP A 436 -12.48 17.13 7.12
CA ASP A 436 -13.52 16.11 7.33
C ASP A 436 -14.01 15.54 5.99
N ASN A 437 -14.91 14.55 6.06
CA ASN A 437 -15.39 13.85 4.88
C ASN A 437 -16.24 14.74 3.95
N ASN A 438 -17.04 15.65 4.50
CA ASN A 438 -17.93 16.51 3.69
C ASN A 438 -17.09 17.56 2.94
N GLU A 439 -16.15 18.19 3.64
CA GLU A 439 -15.20 19.13 3.04
C GLU A 439 -14.37 18.45 1.96
N GLN A 440 -13.85 17.23 2.21
CA GLN A 440 -13.05 16.50 1.26
C GLN A 440 -13.85 16.15 0.00
N ILE A 441 -15.08 15.65 0.12
CA ILE A 441 -15.95 15.35 -1.04
C ILE A 441 -16.17 16.60 -1.88
N LYS A 442 -16.49 17.73 -1.25
CA LYS A 442 -16.66 19.00 -1.94
C LYS A 442 -15.39 19.42 -2.68
N ASN A 443 -14.23 19.29 -2.04
CA ASN A 443 -12.94 19.65 -2.64
C ASN A 443 -12.58 18.73 -3.81
N GLU A 444 -12.96 17.44 -3.74
CA GLU A 444 -12.81 16.47 -4.82
C GLU A 444 -13.71 16.85 -6.01
N GLU A 445 -14.99 17.21 -5.76
CA GLU A 445 -15.91 17.68 -6.79
C GLU A 445 -15.42 18.96 -7.47
N ASP A 446 -14.94 19.92 -6.70
CA ASP A 446 -14.37 21.17 -7.20
C ASP A 446 -13.12 20.92 -8.04
N PHE A 447 -12.25 19.99 -7.63
CA PHE A 447 -11.09 19.57 -8.39
C PHE A 447 -11.49 18.94 -9.72
N ILE A 448 -12.43 17.99 -9.71
CA ILE A 448 -12.93 17.32 -10.92
C ILE A 448 -13.58 18.30 -11.88
N ASN A 449 -14.35 19.26 -11.37
CA ASN A 449 -14.99 20.28 -12.20
C ASN A 449 -13.95 21.19 -12.89
N ARG A 450 -12.87 21.58 -12.18
CA ARG A 450 -11.76 22.32 -12.78
C ARG A 450 -11.06 21.48 -13.86
N LEU A 451 -10.78 20.21 -13.58
CA LEU A 451 -10.13 19.34 -14.55
C LEU A 451 -10.99 19.11 -15.79
N LYS A 452 -12.29 18.92 -15.64
CA LYS A 452 -13.24 18.83 -16.76
C LYS A 452 -13.23 20.09 -17.62
N LYS A 453 -13.26 21.26 -17.00
CA LYS A 453 -13.19 22.53 -17.71
C LYS A 453 -11.93 22.63 -18.59
N GLU A 454 -10.76 22.25 -18.07
CA GLU A 454 -9.51 22.33 -18.84
C GLU A 454 -9.40 21.30 -19.97
N ILE A 455 -10.10 20.17 -19.85
CA ILE A 455 -10.07 19.09 -20.85
C ILE A 455 -11.08 19.33 -21.98
N TYR A 456 -12.27 19.87 -21.66
CA TYR A 456 -13.36 20.00 -22.61
C TYR A 456 -13.51 21.40 -23.22
N ASP A 457 -12.98 22.45 -22.57
CA ASP A 457 -12.89 23.83 -23.10
C ASP A 457 -11.62 24.02 -23.94
#